data_a1b02f8abcb96c6f3d6af97ad60433ce
#
_entry.id   a1b02f8abcb96c6f3d6af97ad60433ce
#
_cell.length_a   1.000
_cell.length_b   1.000
_cell.length_c   1.000
_cell.angle_alpha   90.00
_cell.angle_beta   90.00
_cell.angle_gamma   90.00
#
_symmetry.space_group_name_H-M   'P 1'
#
loop_
_entity.id
_entity.type
_entity.pdbx_description
1 polymer ?
#
loop_
_entity_poly.entity_id
_entity_poly.type
_entity_poly.pdbx_seq_one_letter_code
_entity_poly.pdbx_strand_id
1 'polypeptide(L)'
;GKEGMEPIDRNALIERLKDEQVTLLDVRPAEEFRSGHIQGALSVPLGELELMLARLPRDQQIVAYCRGPYCVLSVQAVELLNQKGFHAIRLEEGAQDWKALGYRLATGESNKGTSI
;
A
#
# COMPACT_ATOMS: atom_id res chain seq x y z
N GLY A 1 3.56 -5.76 -21.06
CA GLY A 1 2.88 -4.63 -21.37
C GLY A 1 2.42 -3.84 -20.19
N LYS A 2 1.50 -2.99 -20.47
CA LYS A 2 1.03 -2.10 -19.47
C LYS A 2 -0.04 -2.67 -18.61
N GLU A 3 -0.57 -3.81 -19.00
CA GLU A 3 -1.66 -4.41 -18.25
C GLU A 3 -1.30 -4.63 -16.81
N GLY A 4 -0.08 -5.04 -16.57
CA GLY A 4 0.34 -5.29 -15.20
C GLY A 4 0.58 -4.05 -14.38
N MET A 5 0.55 -2.89 -15.03
CA MET A 5 0.82 -1.63 -14.37
C MET A 5 -0.45 -0.86 -14.03
N GLU A 6 -1.60 -1.34 -14.46
CA GLU A 6 -2.82 -0.62 -14.18
C GLU A 6 -3.17 -0.74 -12.72
N PRO A 7 -3.68 0.33 -12.11
CA PRO A 7 -4.02 0.27 -10.70
C PRO A 7 -5.23 -0.61 -10.45
N ILE A 8 -5.31 -1.14 -9.24
CA ILE A 8 -6.51 -1.88 -8.84
C ILE A 8 -7.44 -0.95 -8.08
N ASP A 9 -8.72 -1.27 -8.11
CA ASP A 9 -9.69 -0.44 -7.40
C ASP A 9 -9.89 -0.94 -5.98
N ARG A 10 -10.67 -0.16 -5.23
CA ARG A 10 -10.91 -0.43 -3.81
C ARG A 10 -11.54 -1.79 -3.58
N ASN A 11 -12.51 -2.15 -4.40
CA ASN A 11 -13.21 -3.41 -4.17
C ASN A 11 -12.28 -4.59 -4.40
N ALA A 12 -11.45 -4.53 -5.42
CA ALA A 12 -10.50 -5.60 -5.68
C ALA A 12 -9.51 -5.72 -4.53
N LEU A 13 -9.06 -4.58 -3.99
CA LEU A 13 -8.14 -4.63 -2.85
C LEU A 13 -8.80 -5.27 -1.65
N ILE A 14 -10.02 -4.88 -1.34
CA ILE A 14 -10.72 -5.41 -0.18
C ILE A 14 -10.85 -6.93 -0.27
N GLU A 15 -11.19 -7.43 -1.45
CA GLU A 15 -11.32 -8.88 -1.62
C GLU A 15 -10.00 -9.58 -1.40
N ARG A 16 -8.92 -9.02 -1.94
CA ARG A 16 -7.61 -9.64 -1.79
C ARG A 16 -7.10 -9.59 -0.37
N LEU A 17 -7.44 -8.53 0.36
CA LEU A 17 -7.05 -8.45 1.77
C LEU A 17 -7.78 -9.48 2.60
N LYS A 18 -9.05 -9.72 2.32
CA LYS A 18 -9.82 -10.73 3.03
C LYS A 18 -9.21 -12.11 2.87
N ASP A 19 -8.69 -12.39 1.70
CA ASP A 19 -8.11 -13.70 1.41
C ASP A 19 -6.62 -13.74 1.71
N GLU A 20 -6.08 -12.65 2.27
CA GLU A 20 -4.66 -12.56 2.62
C GLU A 20 -3.76 -12.83 1.43
N GLN A 21 -4.16 -12.33 0.27
CA GLN A 21 -3.42 -12.57 -0.96
C GLN A 21 -2.47 -11.45 -1.32
N VAL A 22 -2.51 -10.34 -0.61
CA VAL A 22 -1.66 -9.20 -0.92
C VAL A 22 -1.03 -8.64 0.34
N THR A 23 0.08 -7.95 0.14
CA THR A 23 0.70 -7.13 1.17
C THR A 23 0.45 -5.68 0.78
N LEU A 24 -0.14 -4.90 1.66
CA LEU A 24 -0.52 -3.52 1.40
C LEU A 24 0.50 -2.59 2.02
N LEU A 25 1.07 -1.70 1.22
CA LEU A 25 2.08 -0.75 1.69
C LEU A 25 1.58 0.67 1.59
N ASP A 26 1.74 1.41 2.69
CA ASP A 26 1.53 2.84 2.71
C ASP A 26 2.91 3.47 2.52
N VAL A 27 3.11 4.14 1.40
CA VAL A 27 4.43 4.66 1.06
C VAL A 27 4.56 6.16 1.35
N ARG A 28 3.62 6.70 2.11
CA ARG A 28 3.69 8.09 2.57
C ARG A 28 4.67 8.19 3.74
N PRO A 29 5.07 9.41 4.10
CA PRO A 29 5.88 9.56 5.31
C PRO A 29 5.21 8.95 6.54
N ALA A 30 6.02 8.49 7.47
CA ALA A 30 5.52 7.74 8.63
C ALA A 30 4.51 8.51 9.46
N GLU A 31 4.66 9.84 9.57
CA GLU A 31 3.68 10.61 10.34
C GLU A 31 2.30 10.55 9.73
N GLU A 32 2.22 10.50 8.41
CA GLU A 32 0.92 10.41 7.75
C GLU A 32 0.29 9.06 7.99
N PHE A 33 1.11 8.01 7.99
CA PHE A 33 0.62 6.68 8.32
C PHE A 33 0.02 6.67 9.72
N ARG A 34 0.73 7.25 10.69
CA ARG A 34 0.24 7.26 12.07
C ARG A 34 -1.05 8.05 12.22
N SER A 35 -1.23 9.09 11.43
CA SER A 35 -2.43 9.91 11.50
C SER A 35 -3.66 9.21 10.97
N GLY A 36 -3.47 8.28 10.06
CA GLY A 36 -4.58 7.52 9.52
C GLY A 36 -4.15 6.75 8.30
N HIS A 37 -4.36 5.44 8.31
CA HIS A 37 -3.97 4.58 7.20
C HIS A 37 -5.03 3.52 6.96
N ILE A 38 -5.00 2.94 5.78
CA ILE A 38 -5.92 1.86 5.44
C ILE A 38 -5.59 0.66 6.32
N GLN A 39 -6.60 0.08 6.94
CA GLN A 39 -6.39 -1.05 7.83
C GLN A 39 -5.71 -2.19 7.11
N GLY A 40 -4.70 -2.74 7.75
CA GLY A 40 -3.92 -3.83 7.16
C GLY A 40 -2.65 -3.37 6.49
N ALA A 41 -2.45 -2.06 6.33
CA ALA A 41 -1.27 -1.55 5.64
C ALA A 41 -0.04 -1.55 6.53
N LEU A 42 1.10 -1.72 5.90
CA LEU A 42 2.40 -1.55 6.55
C LEU A 42 2.96 -0.21 6.15
N SER A 43 3.63 0.46 7.08
CA SER A 43 4.26 1.74 6.79
C SER A 43 5.65 1.50 6.20
N VAL A 44 5.80 1.81 4.92
CA VAL A 44 7.09 1.70 4.25
C VAL A 44 7.26 2.96 3.40
N PRO A 45 7.69 4.07 4.03
CA PRO A 45 7.87 5.31 3.27
C PRO A 45 8.78 5.08 2.07
N LEU A 46 8.48 5.77 0.97
CA LEU A 46 9.22 5.56 -0.27
C LEU A 46 10.74 5.65 -0.06
N GLY A 47 11.18 6.60 0.75
CA GLY A 47 12.62 6.79 0.97
C GLY A 47 13.27 5.64 1.72
N GLU A 48 12.50 4.78 2.34
CA GLU A 48 13.03 3.64 3.09
C GLU A 48 12.79 2.33 2.38
N LEU A 49 12.13 2.37 1.23
CA LEU A 49 11.67 1.15 0.59
C LEU A 49 12.82 0.19 0.26
N GLU A 50 13.90 0.72 -0.28
CA GLU A 50 15.03 -0.14 -0.64
C GLU A 50 15.60 -0.88 0.56
N LEU A 51 15.58 -0.24 1.71
CA LEU A 51 16.12 -0.87 2.92
C LEU A 51 15.20 -1.97 3.43
N MET A 52 13.94 -1.93 3.03
CA MET A 52 12.94 -2.86 3.55
C MET A 52 12.70 -4.05 2.63
N LEU A 53 13.33 -4.09 1.47
CA LEU A 53 13.02 -5.12 0.48
C LEU A 53 13.18 -6.54 1.01
N ALA A 54 14.20 -6.76 1.84
CA ALA A 54 14.44 -8.10 2.34
C ALA A 54 13.34 -8.59 3.28
N ARG A 55 12.52 -7.68 3.78
CA ARG A 55 11.44 -8.03 4.71
C ARG A 55 10.10 -8.18 4.02
N LEU A 56 10.04 -7.90 2.73
CA LEU A 56 8.77 -7.97 2.01
C LEU A 56 8.62 -9.32 1.35
N PRO A 57 7.39 -9.85 1.32
CA PRO A 57 7.18 -11.17 0.72
C PRO A 57 7.27 -11.09 -0.80
N ARG A 58 7.90 -12.10 -1.39
CA ARG A 58 8.00 -12.17 -2.84
C ARG A 58 6.98 -13.10 -3.44
N ASP A 59 6.28 -13.85 -2.59
CA ASP A 59 5.29 -14.81 -3.04
C ASP A 59 3.88 -14.24 -3.00
N GLN A 60 3.74 -12.95 -2.73
CA GLN A 60 2.44 -12.27 -2.74
C GLN A 60 2.54 -11.04 -3.60
N GLN A 61 1.41 -10.64 -4.16
CA GLN A 61 1.35 -9.35 -4.82
C GLN A 61 1.47 -8.25 -3.78
N ILE A 62 2.17 -7.19 -4.13
CA ILE A 62 2.28 -6.02 -3.26
C ILE A 62 1.44 -4.91 -3.85
N VAL A 63 0.61 -4.30 -3.02
CA VAL A 63 -0.20 -3.16 -3.44
C VAL A 63 0.29 -1.95 -2.66
N ALA A 64 0.66 -0.90 -3.37
CA ALA A 64 1.15 0.33 -2.75
C ALA A 64 0.15 1.45 -2.93
N TYR A 65 0.00 2.28 -1.90
CA TYR A 65 -0.89 3.44 -2.02
C TYR A 65 -0.26 4.67 -1.37
N CYS A 66 -0.82 5.82 -1.71
CA CYS A 66 -0.32 7.09 -1.23
C CYS A 66 -1.49 7.94 -0.74
N ARG A 67 -1.45 9.24 -0.97
CA ARG A 67 -2.48 10.16 -0.48
C ARG A 67 -3.75 10.10 -1.31
N GLY A 68 -3.60 10.02 -2.62
CA GLY A 68 -4.72 10.01 -3.53
C GLY A 68 -4.28 9.53 -4.89
N PRO A 69 -5.16 9.63 -5.89
CA PRO A 69 -4.90 9.02 -7.19
C PRO A 69 -3.77 9.67 -7.99
N TYR A 70 -3.43 10.91 -7.66
CA TYR A 70 -2.41 11.62 -8.43
C TYR A 70 -1.07 11.71 -7.71
N CYS A 71 -0.92 10.99 -6.62
CA CYS A 71 0.32 11.04 -5.85
C CYS A 71 1.37 10.16 -6.51
N VAL A 72 2.55 10.73 -6.77
CA VAL A 72 3.58 10.00 -7.49
C VAL A 72 4.34 9.01 -6.63
N LEU A 73 4.21 9.08 -5.32
CA LEU A 73 4.98 8.19 -4.45
C LEU A 73 4.66 6.72 -4.70
N SER A 74 3.37 6.40 -4.90
CA SER A 74 3.01 5.01 -5.14
C SER A 74 3.48 4.55 -6.52
N VAL A 75 3.49 5.44 -7.50
CA VAL A 75 4.01 5.10 -8.81
C VAL A 75 5.49 4.73 -8.72
N GLN A 76 6.26 5.57 -8.01
CA GLN A 76 7.68 5.33 -7.86
C GLN A 76 7.96 4.07 -7.06
N ALA A 77 7.15 3.82 -6.04
CA ALA A 77 7.31 2.61 -5.23
C ALA A 77 7.08 1.36 -6.06
N VAL A 78 6.03 1.35 -6.87
CA VAL A 78 5.71 0.21 -7.70
C VAL A 78 6.82 -0.03 -8.73
N GLU A 79 7.33 1.05 -9.32
CA GLU A 79 8.42 0.90 -10.28
C GLU A 79 9.64 0.26 -9.64
N LEU A 80 10.01 0.75 -8.46
CA LEU A 80 11.16 0.20 -7.76
C LEU A 80 10.94 -1.27 -7.41
N LEU A 81 9.79 -1.59 -6.88
CA LEU A 81 9.50 -2.97 -6.48
C LEU A 81 9.57 -3.92 -7.67
N ASN A 82 8.98 -3.52 -8.78
CA ASN A 82 8.99 -4.40 -9.96
C ASN A 82 10.39 -4.55 -10.52
N GLN A 83 11.20 -3.49 -10.45
CA GLN A 83 12.60 -3.59 -10.88
C GLN A 83 13.37 -4.58 -10.03
N LYS A 84 12.97 -4.73 -8.77
CA LYS A 84 13.66 -5.62 -7.84
C LYS A 84 13.04 -7.02 -7.79
N GLY A 85 12.16 -7.32 -8.73
CA GLY A 85 11.64 -8.67 -8.86
C GLY A 85 10.36 -8.96 -8.08
N PHE A 86 9.78 -7.95 -7.47
CA PHE A 86 8.49 -8.11 -6.81
C PHE A 86 7.36 -7.98 -7.81
N HIS A 87 6.20 -8.42 -7.41
CA HIS A 87 4.99 -8.29 -8.22
C HIS A 87 4.15 -7.18 -7.56
N ALA A 88 4.31 -5.96 -8.02
CA ALA A 88 3.71 -4.80 -7.37
C ALA A 88 2.78 -4.04 -8.29
N ILE A 89 1.73 -3.51 -7.69
CA ILE A 89 0.74 -2.71 -8.39
C ILE A 89 0.29 -1.64 -7.41
N ARG A 90 -0.27 -0.55 -7.90
CA ARG A 90 -0.73 0.49 -6.99
C ARG A 90 -2.24 0.47 -6.86
N LEU A 91 -2.71 0.96 -5.72
CA LEU A 91 -4.13 1.18 -5.51
C LEU A 91 -4.51 2.47 -6.23
N GLU A 92 -5.63 2.44 -6.92
CA GLU A 92 -6.10 3.60 -7.66
C GLU A 92 -6.35 4.79 -6.75
N GLU A 93 -6.93 4.54 -5.59
CA GLU A 93 -7.23 5.58 -4.61
C GLU A 93 -6.13 5.67 -3.57
N GLY A 94 -6.23 6.68 -2.71
CA GLY A 94 -5.32 6.81 -1.60
C GLY A 94 -6.08 6.90 -0.29
N ALA A 95 -5.33 7.14 0.79
CA ALA A 95 -5.92 7.16 2.12
C ALA A 95 -7.01 8.22 2.26
N GLN A 96 -6.81 9.38 1.62
CA GLN A 96 -7.78 10.46 1.74
C GLN A 96 -9.10 10.10 1.08
N ASP A 97 -9.05 9.34 0.00
CA ASP A 97 -10.27 8.92 -0.67
C ASP A 97 -11.08 7.96 0.19
N TRP A 98 -10.38 7.05 0.87
CA TRP A 98 -11.05 6.11 1.75
C TRP A 98 -11.74 6.83 2.90
N LYS A 99 -11.06 7.81 3.49
CA LYS A 99 -11.65 8.59 4.55
C LYS A 99 -12.89 9.34 4.06
N ALA A 100 -12.80 9.95 2.89
CA ALA A 100 -13.91 10.71 2.33
C ALA A 100 -15.12 9.83 2.04
N LEU A 101 -14.89 8.56 1.74
CA LEU A 101 -15.98 7.63 1.48
C LEU A 101 -16.55 7.00 2.74
N GLY A 102 -16.01 7.36 3.90
CA GLY A 102 -16.56 6.88 5.16
C GLY A 102 -15.88 5.66 5.74
N TYR A 103 -14.82 5.16 5.11
CA TYR A 103 -14.09 4.05 5.68
C TYR A 103 -13.29 4.52 6.89
N ARG A 104 -13.29 3.70 7.93
CA ARG A 104 -12.53 4.03 9.12
C ARG A 104 -11.06 3.72 8.88
N LEU A 105 -10.20 4.70 9.11
CA LEU A 105 -8.76 4.48 8.99
C LEU A 105 -8.20 4.06 10.34
N ALA A 106 -7.19 3.20 10.30
CA ALA A 106 -6.47 2.85 11.51
C ALA A 106 -5.51 3.98 11.85
N THR A 107 -5.15 4.10 13.13
CA THR A 107 -4.21 5.12 13.55
C THR A 107 -3.09 4.47 14.36
N GLY A 108 -2.00 5.21 14.51
CA GLY A 108 -0.85 4.71 15.26
C GLY A 108 0.12 4.00 14.37
N GLU A 109 1.11 3.37 15.01
CA GLU A 109 2.20 2.79 14.26
C GLU A 109 1.91 1.43 13.70
N SER A 110 0.88 0.80 14.20
CA SER A 110 0.66 -0.57 13.82
C SER A 110 -0.75 -0.76 13.37
N ASN A 111 -0.87 -1.45 12.28
CA ASN A 111 -2.16 -1.76 11.97
C ASN A 111 -2.47 -3.05 12.57
N LYS A 112 -1.65 -3.59 13.20
CA LYS A 112 -1.86 -4.71 13.74
C LYS A 112 -2.32 -4.69 14.85
N GLY A 113 -2.37 -3.79 15.14
CA GLY A 113 -2.88 -3.84 16.25
C GLY A 113 -3.55 -5.03 16.16
N THR A 114 -3.46 -5.20 15.39
CA THR A 114 -4.02 -6.17 15.25
C THR A 114 -3.40 -7.18 15.61
N SER A 115 -2.92 -7.20 15.88
CA SER A 115 -2.51 -8.07 16.09
C SER A 115 -2.01 -8.21 16.89
N ILE A 116 -2.07 -8.14 17.26
CA ILE A 116 -1.65 -8.36 17.87
C ILE A 116 -1.59 -8.47 18.29
#